data_bf41f82a1b1553fe93c00a40f37a89ce
#
_entry.id   bf41f82a1b1553fe93c00a40f37a89ce
#
_cell.length_a   1.000
_cell.length_b   1.000
_cell.length_c   1.000
_cell.angle_alpha   90.00
_cell.angle_beta   90.00
_cell.angle_gamma   90.00
#
_symmetry.space_group_name_H-M   'P 1'
#
loop_
_entity.id
_entity.type
_entity.pdbx_description
1 polymer ?
#
loop_
_entity_poly.entity_id
_entity_poly.type
_entity_poly.pdbx_seq_one_letter_code
_entity_poly.pdbx_strand_id
1 'polypeptide(L)'
;LVRFYETFGNGGATTMMRHLKTDDNTPEQARTSREWYRPLPPYDEVEWSMRNNTNYSQTAALSALQLASSNPQVILENFYRKSRNAIEDGTDNPPHGWVIPSGQRDMTRVTRLVNLLLLQGVEVGRADGALTFEETAPDVDTDAADSEETPTGDPVDAADAPASATQTYPAGSYVIKRDQPYGRLAKIMLETQEFPDDGLRTYDDTGWTLGL
;
A
#
# COMPACT_ATOMS: atom_id res chain seq x y z
N LEU A 1 -5.87 -3.49 -12.43
CA LEU A 1 -6.12 -4.69 -11.64
C LEU A 1 -4.92 -5.62 -11.80
N VAL A 2 -4.22 -5.90 -10.71
CA VAL A 2 -3.04 -6.79 -10.72
C VAL A 2 -3.36 -8.01 -9.86
N ARG A 3 -2.88 -9.17 -10.29
CA ARG A 3 -2.91 -10.41 -9.54
C ARG A 3 -1.55 -11.06 -9.55
N PHE A 4 -1.10 -11.49 -8.38
CA PHE A 4 0.11 -12.27 -8.23
C PHE A 4 -0.25 -13.72 -7.90
N TYR A 5 0.54 -14.64 -8.42
CA TYR A 5 0.49 -16.05 -8.10
C TYR A 5 1.89 -16.48 -7.69
N GLU A 6 2.03 -16.88 -6.46
CA GLU A 6 3.29 -17.31 -5.89
C GLU A 6 3.19 -18.78 -5.48
N THR A 7 4.27 -19.51 -5.72
CA THR A 7 4.42 -20.93 -5.38
C THR A 7 5.73 -21.13 -4.62
N PHE A 8 6.08 -22.38 -4.27
CA PHE A 8 7.34 -22.65 -3.59
C PHE A 8 8.53 -22.18 -4.40
N GLY A 9 9.49 -21.53 -3.71
CA GLY A 9 10.77 -21.18 -4.29
C GLY A 9 11.52 -22.44 -4.74
N ASN A 10 12.08 -22.39 -5.96
CA ASN A 10 12.89 -23.46 -6.52
C ASN A 10 14.18 -22.87 -7.07
N GLY A 11 15.32 -23.23 -6.48
CA GLY A 11 16.65 -22.73 -6.87
C GLY A 11 17.16 -23.26 -8.22
N GLY A 12 16.34 -23.99 -8.97
CA GLY A 12 16.68 -24.56 -10.28
C GLY A 12 15.59 -25.49 -10.79
N ALA A 13 15.83 -26.15 -11.93
CA ALA A 13 14.91 -27.11 -12.56
C ALA A 13 14.99 -28.51 -11.92
N THR A 14 15.29 -28.60 -10.64
CA THR A 14 15.40 -29.86 -9.92
C THR A 14 14.07 -30.29 -9.33
N THR A 15 13.86 -31.62 -9.25
CA THR A 15 12.78 -32.22 -8.45
C THR A 15 13.32 -32.53 -7.07
N MET A 16 12.59 -32.14 -6.04
CA MET A 16 13.01 -32.37 -4.65
C MET A 16 11.82 -32.75 -3.77
N MET A 17 12.10 -33.53 -2.74
CA MET A 17 11.12 -33.78 -1.69
C MET A 17 11.03 -32.55 -0.77
N ARG A 18 9.83 -32.02 -0.63
CA ARG A 18 9.52 -30.94 0.30
C ARG A 18 8.87 -31.51 1.56
N HIS A 19 9.46 -31.23 2.70
CA HIS A 19 8.93 -31.57 4.01
C HIS A 19 8.15 -30.38 4.55
N LEU A 20 6.86 -30.52 4.75
CA LEU A 20 5.97 -29.42 5.13
C LEU A 20 5.59 -29.45 6.61
N LYS A 21 5.88 -30.57 7.29
CA LYS A 21 5.41 -30.84 8.65
C LYS A 21 6.10 -30.01 9.73
N THR A 22 7.36 -29.64 9.54
CA THR A 22 8.13 -28.89 10.51
C THR A 22 8.58 -27.58 9.93
N ASP A 23 8.19 -26.51 10.58
CA ASP A 23 8.81 -25.20 10.41
C ASP A 23 9.46 -24.84 11.74
N ASP A 24 10.77 -24.89 11.81
CA ASP A 24 11.55 -24.55 13.01
C ASP A 24 11.34 -23.07 13.42
N ASN A 25 10.79 -22.26 12.52
CA ASN A 25 10.56 -20.84 12.76
C ASN A 25 9.15 -20.51 13.31
N THR A 26 8.19 -21.45 13.21
CA THR A 26 6.84 -21.27 13.73
C THR A 26 6.28 -22.56 14.30
N PRO A 27 6.76 -22.97 15.51
CA PRO A 27 6.34 -24.24 16.10
C PRO A 27 4.83 -24.34 16.40
N GLU A 28 4.14 -23.21 16.50
CA GLU A 28 2.71 -23.16 16.85
C GLU A 28 1.75 -23.35 15.65
N GLN A 29 2.25 -23.19 14.42
CA GLN A 29 1.44 -23.36 13.21
C GLN A 29 2.08 -24.36 12.26
N ALA A 30 1.82 -25.63 12.47
CA ALA A 30 2.23 -26.65 11.51
C ALA A 30 1.65 -26.31 10.13
N ARG A 31 2.46 -26.22 9.08
CA ARG A 31 2.04 -25.94 7.70
C ARG A 31 1.04 -26.96 7.16
N THR A 32 0.98 -28.12 7.77
CA THR A 32 0.06 -29.21 7.44
C THR A 32 -1.15 -29.28 8.34
N SER A 33 -1.34 -28.32 9.28
CA SER A 33 -2.55 -28.28 10.10
C SER A 33 -3.78 -28.03 9.21
N ARG A 34 -4.90 -28.58 9.63
CA ARG A 34 -6.18 -28.44 8.95
C ARG A 34 -6.77 -27.06 9.22
N GLU A 35 -6.89 -26.25 8.15
CA GLU A 35 -7.48 -24.93 8.21
C GLU A 35 -8.52 -24.78 7.10
N TRP A 36 -9.46 -23.85 7.27
CA TRP A 36 -10.51 -23.61 6.28
C TRP A 36 -9.97 -23.25 4.88
N TYR A 37 -8.78 -22.65 4.80
CA TYR A 37 -8.12 -22.19 3.57
C TYR A 37 -7.10 -23.19 3.01
N ARG A 38 -6.85 -24.32 3.69
CA ARG A 38 -5.89 -25.34 3.24
C ARG A 38 -6.59 -26.51 2.57
N PRO A 39 -6.05 -27.00 1.43
CA PRO A 39 -6.63 -28.17 0.76
C PRO A 39 -6.57 -29.40 1.66
N LEU A 40 -7.52 -30.31 1.45
CA LEU A 40 -7.60 -31.56 2.17
C LEU A 40 -7.36 -32.74 1.24
N PRO A 41 -6.59 -33.75 1.71
CA PRO A 41 -5.79 -33.81 2.92
C PRO A 41 -4.53 -32.94 2.80
N PRO A 42 -4.03 -32.34 3.89
CA PRO A 42 -2.73 -31.70 3.88
C PRO A 42 -1.63 -32.77 3.80
N TYR A 43 -0.60 -32.53 3.02
CA TYR A 43 0.51 -33.45 2.85
C TYR A 43 1.67 -33.05 3.79
N ASP A 44 2.23 -34.02 4.50
CA ASP A 44 3.44 -33.81 5.31
C ASP A 44 4.67 -33.69 4.42
N GLU A 45 4.69 -34.44 3.33
CA GLU A 45 5.75 -34.47 2.34
C GLU A 45 5.18 -34.44 0.93
N VAL A 46 5.85 -33.76 0.01
CA VAL A 46 5.45 -33.68 -1.39
C VAL A 46 6.67 -33.62 -2.29
N GLU A 47 6.66 -34.40 -3.36
CA GLU A 47 7.62 -34.27 -4.44
C GLU A 47 7.27 -33.04 -5.28
N TRP A 48 8.21 -32.10 -5.37
CA TRP A 48 7.99 -30.81 -6.02
C TRP A 48 9.10 -30.49 -7.01
N SER A 49 8.68 -29.92 -8.14
CA SER A 49 9.56 -29.50 -9.21
C SER A 49 9.15 -28.12 -9.76
N MET A 50 10.01 -27.51 -10.55
CA MET A 50 9.69 -26.27 -11.29
C MET A 50 8.45 -26.43 -12.17
N ARG A 51 8.21 -27.63 -12.70
CA ARG A 51 7.00 -27.92 -13.48
C ARG A 51 5.73 -27.74 -12.66
N ASN A 52 5.74 -28.12 -11.39
CA ASN A 52 4.60 -27.90 -10.50
C ASN A 52 4.32 -26.39 -10.36
N ASN A 53 5.36 -25.58 -10.13
CA ASN A 53 5.23 -24.11 -10.07
C ASN A 53 4.58 -23.56 -11.36
N THR A 54 5.08 -23.97 -12.52
CA THR A 54 4.56 -23.53 -13.81
C THR A 54 3.10 -23.95 -14.00
N ASN A 55 2.76 -25.21 -13.71
CA ASN A 55 1.41 -25.72 -13.88
C ASN A 55 0.41 -25.00 -12.95
N TYR A 56 0.77 -24.81 -11.67
CA TYR A 56 -0.09 -24.10 -10.71
C TYR A 56 -0.28 -22.64 -11.10
N SER A 57 0.81 -21.93 -11.44
CA SER A 57 0.72 -20.53 -11.86
C SER A 57 -0.09 -20.37 -13.14
N GLN A 58 0.10 -21.26 -14.12
CA GLN A 58 -0.67 -21.26 -15.36
C GLN A 58 -2.16 -21.51 -15.09
N THR A 59 -2.49 -22.52 -14.28
CA THR A 59 -3.88 -22.84 -13.93
C THR A 59 -4.55 -21.67 -13.22
N ALA A 60 -3.85 -21.05 -12.28
CA ALA A 60 -4.34 -19.88 -11.56
C ALA A 60 -4.58 -18.67 -12.50
N ALA A 61 -3.65 -18.41 -13.42
CA ALA A 61 -3.80 -17.36 -14.42
C ALA A 61 -4.99 -17.60 -15.36
N LEU A 62 -5.13 -18.82 -15.89
CA LEU A 62 -6.25 -19.21 -16.74
C LEU A 62 -7.59 -19.12 -16.01
N SER A 63 -7.64 -19.54 -14.74
CA SER A 63 -8.85 -19.42 -13.91
C SER A 63 -9.25 -17.96 -13.70
N ALA A 64 -8.30 -17.06 -13.47
CA ALA A 64 -8.58 -15.63 -13.35
C ALA A 64 -9.08 -15.03 -14.66
N LEU A 65 -8.51 -15.42 -15.80
CA LEU A 65 -8.98 -14.99 -17.12
C LEU A 65 -10.38 -15.50 -17.41
N GLN A 66 -10.67 -16.76 -17.07
CA GLN A 66 -12.00 -17.34 -17.21
C GLN A 66 -13.02 -16.59 -16.34
N LEU A 67 -12.69 -16.32 -15.08
CA LEU A 67 -13.56 -15.54 -14.18
C LEU A 67 -13.87 -14.16 -14.76
N ALA A 68 -12.85 -13.47 -15.25
CA ALA A 68 -13.00 -12.13 -15.83
C ALA A 68 -13.84 -12.17 -17.11
N SER A 69 -13.61 -13.14 -17.99
CA SER A 69 -14.37 -13.29 -19.24
C SER A 69 -15.82 -13.70 -19.02
N SER A 70 -16.10 -14.47 -17.98
CA SER A 70 -17.46 -14.90 -17.62
C SER A 70 -18.25 -13.81 -16.88
N ASN A 71 -17.55 -12.85 -16.25
CA ASN A 71 -18.16 -11.80 -15.45
C ASN A 71 -17.61 -10.40 -15.77
N PRO A 72 -17.56 -10.00 -17.06
CA PRO A 72 -16.89 -8.76 -17.46
C PRO A 72 -17.56 -7.52 -16.84
N GLN A 73 -18.87 -7.53 -16.73
CA GLN A 73 -19.61 -6.42 -16.13
C GLN A 73 -19.20 -6.19 -14.67
N VAL A 74 -19.12 -7.24 -13.87
CA VAL A 74 -18.74 -7.14 -12.45
C VAL A 74 -17.31 -6.63 -12.30
N ILE A 75 -16.38 -7.09 -13.14
CA ILE A 75 -14.98 -6.66 -13.12
C ILE A 75 -14.87 -5.18 -13.48
N LEU A 76 -15.53 -4.75 -14.56
CA LEU A 76 -15.51 -3.35 -15.01
C LEU A 76 -16.24 -2.41 -14.05
N GLU A 77 -17.38 -2.81 -13.51
CA GLU A 77 -18.11 -2.04 -12.51
C GLU A 77 -17.31 -1.86 -11.23
N ASN A 78 -16.66 -2.90 -10.75
CA ASN A 78 -15.77 -2.80 -9.58
C ASN A 78 -14.58 -1.87 -9.83
N PHE A 79 -13.98 -1.91 -11.02
CA PHE A 79 -12.92 -0.99 -11.38
C PHE A 79 -13.41 0.46 -11.37
N TYR A 80 -14.55 0.72 -11.99
CA TYR A 80 -15.18 2.05 -12.00
C TYR A 80 -15.51 2.54 -10.58
N ARG A 81 -16.16 1.70 -9.77
CA ARG A 81 -16.51 2.03 -8.39
C ARG A 81 -15.27 2.34 -7.53
N LYS A 82 -14.20 1.57 -7.67
CA LYS A 82 -12.94 1.84 -6.96
C LYS A 82 -12.35 3.19 -7.33
N SER A 83 -12.36 3.54 -8.60
CA SER A 83 -11.87 4.84 -9.06
C SER A 83 -12.75 5.99 -8.56
N ARG A 84 -14.06 5.82 -8.61
CA ARG A 84 -15.02 6.79 -8.09
C ARG A 84 -14.86 6.99 -6.58
N ASN A 85 -14.81 5.89 -5.83
CA ASN A 85 -14.60 5.96 -4.37
C ASN A 85 -13.25 6.59 -3.99
N ALA A 86 -12.23 6.47 -4.86
CA ALA A 86 -10.95 7.15 -4.63
C ALA A 86 -11.06 8.66 -4.79
N ILE A 87 -11.86 9.13 -5.75
CA ILE A 87 -12.13 10.56 -5.95
C ILE A 87 -12.93 11.11 -4.76
N GLU A 88 -14.03 10.44 -4.39
CA GLU A 88 -14.86 10.83 -3.26
C GLU A 88 -14.05 10.89 -1.96
N ASP A 89 -13.25 9.85 -1.69
CA ASP A 89 -12.38 9.80 -0.53
C ASP A 89 -11.32 10.93 -0.50
N GLY A 90 -10.77 11.30 -1.66
CA GLY A 90 -9.83 12.42 -1.76
C GLY A 90 -10.48 13.79 -1.58
N THR A 91 -11.79 13.90 -1.88
CA THR A 91 -12.57 15.11 -1.66
C THR A 91 -12.98 15.26 -0.19
N ASP A 92 -13.41 14.16 0.44
CA ASP A 92 -14.09 14.19 1.73
C ASP A 92 -13.12 14.03 2.92
N ASN A 93 -11.97 13.37 2.70
CA ASN A 93 -11.04 13.02 3.78
C ASN A 93 -9.63 13.57 3.54
N PRO A 94 -8.94 14.08 4.57
CA PRO A 94 -7.54 14.47 4.48
C PRO A 94 -6.60 13.24 4.32
N PRO A 95 -5.38 13.46 3.84
CA PRO A 95 -4.91 14.67 3.18
C PRO A 95 -5.59 14.85 1.81
N HIS A 96 -5.94 16.07 1.44
CA HIS A 96 -6.58 16.37 0.15
C HIS A 96 -5.60 16.39 -1.02
N GLY A 97 -4.31 16.40 -0.73
CA GLY A 97 -3.24 16.36 -1.73
C GLY A 97 -1.87 16.65 -1.14
N TRP A 98 -0.88 16.71 -2.03
CA TRP A 98 0.51 16.98 -1.70
C TRP A 98 1.05 18.09 -2.60
N VAL A 99 1.95 18.88 -2.05
CA VAL A 99 2.68 19.89 -2.80
C VAL A 99 4.17 19.60 -2.73
N ILE A 100 4.82 19.56 -3.87
CA ILE A 100 6.28 19.52 -3.96
C ILE A 100 6.74 20.93 -4.33
N PRO A 101 7.31 21.69 -3.38
CA PRO A 101 7.73 23.07 -3.62
C PRO A 101 8.76 23.16 -4.75
N SER A 102 8.67 24.19 -5.58
CA SER A 102 9.73 24.50 -6.53
C SER A 102 10.99 24.96 -5.80
N GLY A 103 12.16 24.77 -6.42
CA GLY A 103 13.43 25.20 -5.82
C GLY A 103 14.01 24.20 -4.79
N GLN A 104 13.59 22.95 -4.81
CA GLN A 104 14.21 21.89 -4.03
C GLN A 104 15.71 21.77 -4.34
N ARG A 105 16.50 21.38 -3.35
CA ARG A 105 17.95 21.20 -3.48
C ARG A 105 18.34 20.24 -4.60
N ASP A 106 17.55 19.17 -4.81
CA ASP A 106 17.77 18.16 -5.83
C ASP A 106 16.56 18.03 -6.76
N MET A 107 16.53 18.90 -7.76
CA MET A 107 15.48 18.86 -8.79
C MET A 107 15.51 17.60 -9.66
N THR A 108 16.61 16.86 -9.70
CA THR A 108 16.69 15.59 -10.44
C THR A 108 15.82 14.53 -9.77
N ARG A 109 15.86 14.46 -8.44
CA ARG A 109 14.99 13.56 -7.67
C ARG A 109 13.51 13.95 -7.80
N VAL A 110 13.21 15.23 -7.73
CA VAL A 110 11.84 15.73 -7.94
C VAL A 110 11.34 15.34 -9.33
N THR A 111 12.13 15.57 -10.37
CA THR A 111 11.77 15.19 -11.75
C THR A 111 11.53 13.68 -11.86
N ARG A 112 12.38 12.87 -11.23
CA ARG A 112 12.22 11.40 -11.23
C ARG A 112 10.93 10.97 -10.55
N LEU A 113 10.61 11.54 -9.37
CA LEU A 113 9.37 11.27 -8.64
C LEU A 113 8.14 11.66 -9.46
N VAL A 114 8.12 12.89 -10.00
CA VAL A 114 7.00 13.38 -10.81
C VAL A 114 6.79 12.49 -12.04
N ASN A 115 7.86 12.12 -12.75
CA ASN A 115 7.78 11.23 -13.91
C ASN A 115 7.27 9.83 -13.51
N LEU A 116 7.66 9.31 -12.34
CA LEU A 116 7.17 8.03 -11.82
C LEU A 116 5.67 8.09 -11.52
N LEU A 117 5.20 9.15 -10.87
CA LEU A 117 3.78 9.37 -10.60
C LEU A 117 2.97 9.42 -11.91
N LEU A 118 3.42 10.20 -12.89
CA LEU A 118 2.79 10.30 -14.19
C LEU A 118 2.77 8.96 -14.94
N LEU A 119 3.86 8.18 -14.86
CA LEU A 119 3.94 6.86 -15.47
C LEU A 119 2.93 5.89 -14.84
N GLN A 120 2.65 6.03 -13.55
CA GLN A 120 1.65 5.25 -12.82
C GLN A 120 0.21 5.74 -13.05
N GLY A 121 0.02 6.79 -13.83
CA GLY A 121 -1.29 7.37 -14.13
C GLY A 121 -1.81 8.35 -13.08
N VAL A 122 -0.97 8.75 -12.13
CA VAL A 122 -1.31 9.81 -11.17
C VAL A 122 -1.24 11.17 -11.89
N GLU A 123 -2.30 11.95 -11.73
CA GLU A 123 -2.35 13.31 -12.27
C GLU A 123 -1.52 14.26 -11.40
N VAL A 124 -0.57 14.94 -12.04
CA VAL A 124 0.30 15.92 -11.40
C VAL A 124 0.16 17.25 -12.10
N GLY A 125 -0.30 18.26 -11.37
CA GLY A 125 -0.36 19.64 -11.83
C GLY A 125 0.93 20.41 -11.53
N ARG A 126 1.13 21.52 -12.22
CA ARG A 126 2.18 22.48 -11.93
C ARG A 126 1.55 23.85 -11.73
N ALA A 127 1.92 24.52 -10.66
CA ALA A 127 1.40 25.83 -10.32
C ALA A 127 1.97 26.92 -11.22
N ASP A 128 1.11 27.70 -11.86
CA ASP A 128 1.49 28.85 -12.68
C ASP A 128 1.80 30.10 -11.81
N GLY A 129 1.23 30.16 -10.61
CA GLY A 129 1.42 31.22 -9.61
C GLY A 129 1.73 30.68 -8.23
N ALA A 130 1.93 31.57 -7.27
CA ALA A 130 2.05 31.16 -5.88
C ALA A 130 0.72 30.54 -5.38
N LEU A 131 0.82 29.45 -4.63
CA LEU A 131 -0.32 28.76 -4.01
C LEU A 131 -0.28 28.97 -2.50
N THR A 132 -1.43 29.29 -1.92
CA THR A 132 -1.56 29.45 -0.48
C THR A 132 -2.62 28.48 0.02
N PHE A 133 -2.27 27.68 1.01
CA PHE A 133 -3.16 26.72 1.67
C PHE A 133 -3.21 27.01 3.16
N GLU A 134 -4.38 26.79 3.75
CA GLU A 134 -4.52 26.67 5.19
C GLU A 134 -4.17 25.22 5.57
N GLU A 135 -3.14 25.04 6.38
CA GLU A 135 -2.76 23.74 6.88
C GLU A 135 -3.75 23.34 7.98
N THR A 136 -4.59 22.36 7.66
CA THR A 136 -5.41 21.72 8.69
C THR A 136 -4.51 20.75 9.44
N ALA A 137 -4.38 20.93 10.76
CA ALA A 137 -3.68 19.96 11.60
C ALA A 137 -4.22 18.55 11.31
N PRO A 138 -3.35 17.53 11.21
CA PRO A 138 -3.84 16.17 11.04
C PRO A 138 -4.78 15.85 12.21
N ASP A 139 -5.99 15.37 11.87
CA ASP A 139 -6.87 14.78 12.88
C ASP A 139 -6.09 13.63 13.53
N VAL A 140 -5.74 13.83 14.78
CA VAL A 140 -5.23 12.72 15.61
C VAL A 140 -6.44 11.82 15.84
N ASP A 141 -6.48 10.68 15.14
CA ASP A 141 -7.48 9.65 15.37
C ASP A 141 -7.47 9.28 16.86
N THR A 142 -8.44 9.81 17.60
CA THR A 142 -8.64 9.52 19.04
C THR A 142 -9.38 8.19 19.27
N ASP A 143 -9.55 7.37 18.24
CA ASP A 143 -10.20 6.06 18.36
C ASP A 143 -9.29 4.93 18.90
N ALA A 144 -8.08 5.26 19.36
CA ALA A 144 -7.18 4.31 20.04
C ALA A 144 -7.26 4.36 21.58
N ALA A 145 -8.35 4.85 22.15
CA ALA A 145 -8.53 4.96 23.58
C ALA A 145 -9.50 3.89 24.12
N ASP A 146 -9.07 2.61 24.12
CA ASP A 146 -9.61 1.62 25.05
C ASP A 146 -8.52 0.66 25.55
N SER A 147 -7.50 1.24 26.21
CA SER A 147 -6.62 0.50 27.10
C SER A 147 -6.46 1.31 28.38
N GLU A 148 -7.08 0.80 29.46
CA GLU A 148 -6.90 1.28 30.83
C GLU A 148 -5.44 1.11 31.27
N GLU A 149 -4.58 2.09 30.99
CA GLU A 149 -3.37 2.31 31.77
C GLU A 149 -3.32 3.77 32.21
N THR A 150 -3.38 3.94 33.51
CA THR A 150 -3.32 5.22 34.23
C THR A 150 -1.93 5.84 34.02
N PRO A 151 -1.78 6.98 33.37
CA PRO A 151 -0.48 7.65 33.27
C PRO A 151 -0.23 8.42 34.58
N THR A 152 0.79 8.00 35.31
CA THR A 152 1.41 8.84 36.37
C THR A 152 2.43 9.75 35.66
N GLY A 153 1.98 10.91 35.22
CA GLY A 153 2.82 11.97 34.65
C GLY A 153 2.12 13.30 34.85
N ASP A 154 2.89 14.32 35.27
CA ASP A 154 2.44 15.67 35.52
C ASP A 154 1.66 16.27 34.34
N PRO A 155 0.66 17.16 34.58
CA PRO A 155 -0.13 17.78 33.53
C PRO A 155 0.76 18.68 32.68
N VAL A 156 1.03 18.26 31.45
CA VAL A 156 1.56 19.17 30.43
C VAL A 156 0.43 20.09 29.98
N ASP A 157 0.68 21.39 30.11
CA ASP A 157 -0.24 22.46 29.73
C ASP A 157 -0.82 22.23 28.33
N ALA A 158 -2.13 22.01 28.23
CA ALA A 158 -2.90 21.95 27.00
C ALA A 158 -3.10 23.36 26.38
N ALA A 159 -2.03 24.07 26.11
CA ALA A 159 -2.09 25.45 25.61
C ALA A 159 -1.14 25.69 24.44
N ASP A 160 -1.06 24.78 23.47
CA ASP A 160 -0.49 25.07 22.17
C ASP A 160 -1.00 24.06 21.12
N ALA A 161 -2.30 24.06 20.85
CA ALA A 161 -2.77 23.55 19.59
C ALA A 161 -2.26 24.55 18.52
N PRO A 162 -1.48 24.12 17.50
CA PRO A 162 -0.98 25.05 16.51
C PRO A 162 -2.16 25.67 15.78
N ALA A 163 -2.27 26.99 15.86
CA ALA A 163 -3.19 27.77 15.03
C ALA A 163 -2.95 27.39 13.55
N SER A 164 -4.01 27.27 12.75
CA SER A 164 -3.92 26.92 11.33
C SER A 164 -2.80 27.74 10.67
N ALA A 165 -1.71 27.09 10.28
CA ALA A 165 -0.60 27.76 9.65
C ALA A 165 -0.92 27.93 8.16
N THR A 166 -0.95 29.17 7.69
CA THR A 166 -1.08 29.45 6.26
C THR A 166 0.27 29.22 5.60
N GLN A 167 0.36 28.25 4.69
CA GLN A 167 1.58 27.93 3.97
C GLN A 167 1.49 28.37 2.52
N THR A 168 2.51 29.10 2.03
CA THR A 168 2.59 29.59 0.65
C THR A 168 3.71 28.87 -0.10
N TYR A 169 3.37 28.34 -1.25
CA TYR A 169 4.28 27.64 -2.17
C TYR A 169 4.53 28.51 -3.41
N PRO A 170 5.77 28.60 -3.89
CA PRO A 170 6.09 29.44 -5.04
C PRO A 170 5.55 28.85 -6.36
N ALA A 171 5.43 29.70 -7.37
CA ALA A 171 5.14 29.27 -8.73
C ALA A 171 6.11 28.18 -9.21
N GLY A 172 5.64 27.26 -10.03
CA GLY A 172 6.40 26.13 -10.50
C GLY A 172 6.40 24.90 -9.57
N SER A 173 5.77 25.00 -8.39
CA SER A 173 5.54 23.87 -7.49
C SER A 173 4.64 22.84 -8.15
N TYR A 174 4.88 21.54 -7.88
CA TYR A 174 4.00 20.48 -8.32
C TYR A 174 2.89 20.23 -7.30
N VAL A 175 1.69 19.94 -7.80
CA VAL A 175 0.52 19.67 -6.98
C VAL A 175 -0.06 18.32 -7.38
N ILE A 176 -0.20 17.43 -6.42
CA ILE A 176 -0.80 16.12 -6.58
C ILE A 176 -2.09 16.11 -5.75
N LYS A 177 -3.23 16.26 -6.41
CA LYS A 177 -4.53 16.23 -5.73
C LYS A 177 -4.93 14.77 -5.47
N ARG A 178 -5.61 14.54 -4.36
CA ARG A 178 -6.08 13.19 -4.03
C ARG A 178 -7.44 12.86 -4.66
N ASP A 179 -8.23 13.87 -5.04
CA ASP A 179 -9.53 13.74 -5.70
C ASP A 179 -9.42 13.29 -7.18
N GLN A 180 -8.68 12.21 -7.41
CA GLN A 180 -8.44 11.63 -8.73
C GLN A 180 -8.57 10.11 -8.70
N PRO A 181 -8.77 9.42 -9.85
CA PRO A 181 -8.94 7.96 -9.88
C PRO A 181 -7.82 7.16 -9.22
N TYR A 182 -6.58 7.67 -9.32
CA TYR A 182 -5.39 7.08 -8.70
C TYR A 182 -4.97 7.77 -7.39
N GLY A 183 -5.87 8.52 -6.75
CA GLY A 183 -5.60 9.23 -5.51
C GLY A 183 -5.13 8.34 -4.35
N ARG A 184 -5.66 7.12 -4.24
CA ARG A 184 -5.18 6.14 -3.26
C ARG A 184 -3.77 5.63 -3.55
N LEU A 185 -3.42 5.49 -4.83
CA LEU A 185 -2.05 5.14 -5.21
C LEU A 185 -1.09 6.29 -4.88
N ALA A 186 -1.50 7.54 -5.18
CA ALA A 186 -0.72 8.71 -4.80
C ALA A 186 -0.49 8.77 -3.28
N LYS A 187 -1.52 8.48 -2.47
CA LYS A 187 -1.40 8.40 -1.01
C LYS A 187 -0.34 7.40 -0.59
N ILE A 188 -0.40 6.15 -1.07
CA ILE A 188 0.58 5.11 -0.73
C ILE A 188 2.00 5.50 -1.15
N MET A 189 2.16 6.20 -2.27
CA MET A 189 3.48 6.59 -2.78
C MET A 189 4.08 7.83 -2.10
N LEU A 190 3.26 8.69 -1.50
CA LEU A 190 3.70 9.99 -0.98
C LEU A 190 3.59 10.11 0.55
N GLU A 191 2.86 9.23 1.20
CA GLU A 191 2.67 9.23 2.63
C GLU A 191 3.78 8.41 3.33
N THR A 192 4.19 8.87 4.49
CA THR A 192 5.07 8.06 5.36
C THR A 192 4.31 6.82 5.82
N GLN A 193 4.92 5.66 5.67
CA GLN A 193 4.32 4.40 6.11
C GLN A 193 4.66 4.18 7.59
N GLU A 194 3.64 4.06 8.41
CA GLU A 194 3.77 3.69 9.82
C GLU A 194 3.20 2.29 10.01
N PHE A 195 3.98 1.41 10.61
CA PHE A 195 3.55 0.06 10.95
C PHE A 195 3.34 -0.04 12.45
N PRO A 196 2.23 -0.66 12.91
CA PRO A 196 2.05 -0.93 14.33
C PRO A 196 3.19 -1.77 14.90
N ASP A 197 3.69 -1.41 16.08
CA ASP A 197 4.84 -2.08 16.70
C ASP A 197 4.60 -3.57 16.99
N ASP A 198 3.35 -3.96 17.24
CA ASP A 198 2.89 -5.33 17.52
C ASP A 198 2.35 -6.05 16.27
N GLY A 199 2.40 -5.41 15.11
CA GLY A 199 1.98 -5.97 13.84
C GLY A 199 2.84 -7.16 13.39
N LEU A 200 2.25 -8.04 12.58
CA LEU A 200 3.01 -9.08 11.90
C LEU A 200 4.09 -8.44 11.03
N ARG A 201 5.35 -8.74 11.33
CA ARG A 201 6.47 -8.29 10.50
C ARG A 201 6.39 -8.98 9.14
N THR A 202 6.00 -8.22 8.14
CA THR A 202 6.16 -8.60 6.74
C THR A 202 7.49 -8.06 6.24
N TYR A 203 8.14 -8.76 5.33
CA TYR A 203 9.26 -8.16 4.61
C TYR A 203 8.70 -7.18 3.57
N ASP A 204 9.36 -6.05 3.42
CA ASP A 204 9.06 -5.06 2.40
C ASP A 204 10.31 -4.82 1.55
N ASP A 205 10.22 -5.19 0.28
CA ASP A 205 11.29 -4.97 -0.70
C ASP A 205 11.19 -3.58 -1.34
N THR A 206 10.20 -2.80 -0.99
CA THR A 206 10.03 -1.45 -1.51
C THR A 206 10.94 -0.49 -0.77
N GLY A 207 12.03 -0.11 -1.41
CA GLY A 207 12.92 0.94 -0.92
C GLY A 207 12.27 2.32 -0.98
N TRP A 208 11.34 2.61 -0.09
CA TRP A 208 10.74 3.92 0.03
C TRP A 208 11.72 4.89 0.66
N THR A 209 12.26 5.78 -0.14
CA THR A 209 12.91 6.97 0.36
C THR A 209 12.03 8.17 0.08
N LEU A 210 11.14 8.45 0.99
CA LEU A 210 10.34 9.68 0.97
C LEU A 210 11.06 10.86 1.63
N GLY A 211 12.35 10.80 1.75
CA GLY A 211 13.18 11.94 2.14
C GLY A 211 13.24 12.97 1.01
N LEU A 212 12.18 13.75 0.86
CA LEU A 212 12.21 15.01 0.11
C LEU A 212 12.44 16.16 1.05
#